data_1ec32baa3cec4d2c43d113de452e599a
#
_entry.id   1ec32baa3cec4d2c43d113de452e599a
#
_cell.length_a   1.000
_cell.length_b   1.000
_cell.length_c   1.000
_cell.angle_alpha   90.00
_cell.angle_beta   90.00
_cell.angle_gamma   90.00
#
_symmetry.space_group_name_H-M   'P 1'
#
loop_
_entity.id
_entity.type
_entity.pdbx_description
1 polymer ?
#
loop_
_entity_poly.entity_id
_entity_poly.type
_entity_poly.pdbx_seq_one_letter_code
_entity_poly.pdbx_strand_id
1 'polypeptide(L)' 'MLCEVCGGPAVDRTPPGYDGVKISCPRCGNYSIAGSVQKTFRQLSLDKRRRALERAKAHGSLGMRPLITATEL' A
#
# COMPACT_ATOMS: atom_id res chain seq x y z
N MET A 1 -11.44 7.78 -2.08
CA MET A 1 -11.24 6.85 -0.95
C MET A 1 -10.20 7.38 0.02
N LEU A 2 -10.07 6.78 1.18
CA LEU A 2 -9.00 7.12 2.10
C LEU A 2 -7.76 6.27 1.83
N CYS A 3 -6.59 6.89 1.96
CA CYS A 3 -5.31 6.19 1.80
C CYS A 3 -5.16 5.13 2.91
N GLU A 4 -4.80 3.91 2.53
CA GLU A 4 -4.60 2.82 3.48
C GLU A 4 -3.40 3.05 4.39
N VAL A 5 -2.46 3.91 4.00
CA VAL A 5 -1.25 4.20 4.78
C VAL A 5 -1.46 5.40 5.70
N CYS A 6 -1.81 6.57 5.14
CA CYS A 6 -1.87 7.81 5.93
C CYS A 6 -3.28 8.25 6.32
N GLY A 7 -4.32 7.63 5.76
CA GLY A 7 -5.71 7.99 6.04
C GLY A 7 -6.20 9.25 5.34
N GLY A 8 -5.37 9.91 4.56
CA GLY A 8 -5.76 11.10 3.82
C GLY A 8 -6.47 10.77 2.51
N PRO A 9 -6.90 11.79 1.75
CA PRO A 9 -7.55 11.57 0.47
C PRO A 9 -6.65 10.84 -0.52
N ALA A 10 -7.20 9.87 -1.25
CA ALA A 10 -6.45 9.09 -2.23
C ALA A 10 -7.39 8.63 -3.35
N VAL A 11 -6.81 8.13 -4.43
CA VAL A 11 -7.53 7.60 -5.58
C VAL A 11 -7.32 6.10 -5.66
N ASP A 12 -8.42 5.36 -5.80
CA ASP A 12 -8.38 3.92 -6.02
C ASP A 12 -8.09 3.66 -7.50
N ARG A 13 -6.98 3.01 -7.77
CA ARG A 13 -6.55 2.62 -9.12
C ARG A 13 -6.64 1.12 -9.35
N THR A 14 -7.35 0.40 -8.50
CA THR A 14 -7.46 -1.05 -8.59
C THR A 14 -8.21 -1.46 -9.84
N PRO A 15 -7.59 -2.25 -10.75
CA PRO A 15 -8.32 -2.77 -11.91
C PRO A 15 -9.25 -3.91 -11.50
N PRO A 16 -10.33 -4.16 -12.30
CA PRO A 16 -11.21 -5.31 -12.04
C PRO A 16 -10.42 -6.62 -12.00
N GLY A 17 -10.74 -7.48 -11.02
CA GLY A 17 -10.10 -8.78 -10.89
C GLY A 17 -8.74 -8.78 -10.22
N TYR A 18 -8.19 -7.62 -9.86
CA TYR A 18 -6.92 -7.56 -9.14
C TYR A 18 -7.11 -8.02 -7.68
N ASP A 19 -6.23 -8.92 -7.21
CA ASP A 19 -6.28 -9.40 -5.84
C ASP A 19 -5.52 -8.45 -4.91
N GLY A 20 -6.25 -7.53 -4.30
CA GLY A 20 -5.70 -6.49 -3.46
C GLY A 20 -6.18 -5.11 -3.89
N VAL A 21 -5.39 -4.09 -3.61
CA VAL A 21 -5.70 -2.71 -4.01
C VAL A 21 -4.47 -2.02 -4.60
N LYS A 22 -4.72 -1.13 -5.55
CA LYS A 22 -3.73 -0.19 -6.08
C LYS A 22 -4.20 1.21 -5.76
N ILE A 23 -3.37 1.97 -5.07
CA ILE A 23 -3.74 3.28 -4.54
C ILE A 23 -2.76 4.34 -5.01
N SER A 24 -3.29 5.51 -5.33
CA SER A 24 -2.52 6.69 -5.66
C SER A 24 -2.83 7.76 -4.62
N CYS A 25 -1.84 8.11 -3.80
CA CYS A 25 -1.98 9.09 -2.72
C CYS A 25 -1.02 10.25 -2.96
N PRO A 26 -1.48 11.51 -2.83
CA PRO A 26 -0.60 12.67 -3.01
C PRO A 26 0.57 12.72 -2.03
N ARG A 27 0.41 12.14 -0.85
CA ARG A 27 1.44 12.13 0.20
C ARG A 27 2.32 10.89 0.15
N CYS A 28 1.71 9.71 -0.04
CA CYS A 28 2.42 8.43 0.01
C CYS A 28 2.93 7.97 -1.35
N GLY A 29 2.42 8.54 -2.43
CA GLY A 29 2.73 8.10 -3.77
C GLY A 29 1.87 6.91 -4.19
N ASN A 30 2.28 6.24 -5.26
CA ASN A 30 1.58 5.07 -5.78
C ASN A 30 2.08 3.81 -5.08
N TYR A 31 1.15 2.94 -4.66
CA TYR A 31 1.52 1.67 -4.03
C TYR A 31 0.40 0.66 -4.23
N SER A 32 0.72 -0.61 -3.96
CA SER A 32 -0.25 -1.71 -4.00
C SER A 32 -0.15 -2.49 -2.71
N ILE A 33 -1.27 -3.09 -2.27
CA ILE A 33 -1.33 -3.98 -1.11
C ILE A 33 -1.91 -5.30 -1.59
N ALA A 34 -1.20 -6.41 -1.34
CA ALA A 34 -1.70 -7.75 -1.68
C ALA A 34 -2.96 -8.06 -0.90
N GLY A 35 -3.95 -8.69 -1.55
CA GLY A 35 -5.23 -9.01 -0.92
C GLY A 35 -5.08 -9.87 0.34
N SER A 36 -4.12 -10.78 0.34
CA SER A 36 -3.88 -11.68 1.47
C SER A 36 -3.46 -10.97 2.76
N VAL A 37 -2.90 -9.75 2.67
CA VAL A 37 -2.44 -9.00 3.85
C VAL A 37 -3.23 -7.72 4.10
N GLN A 38 -4.21 -7.43 3.27
CA GLN A 38 -4.95 -6.17 3.34
C GLN A 38 -5.64 -5.96 4.68
N LYS A 39 -6.30 -6.99 5.19
CA LYS A 39 -6.99 -6.93 6.48
C LYS A 39 -6.00 -6.72 7.64
N THR A 40 -4.91 -7.47 7.65
CA THR A 40 -3.85 -7.35 8.65
C THR A 40 -3.23 -5.96 8.60
N PHE A 41 -2.98 -5.45 7.40
CA PHE A 41 -2.41 -4.12 7.21
C PHE A 41 -3.30 -3.04 7.82
N ARG A 42 -4.62 -3.13 7.64
CA ARG A 42 -5.57 -2.16 8.22
C ARG A 42 -5.57 -2.15 9.73
N GLN A 43 -5.19 -3.26 10.37
CA GLN A 43 -5.13 -3.38 11.82
C GLN A 43 -3.84 -2.81 12.42
N LEU A 44 -2.85 -2.49 11.59
CA LEU A 44 -1.60 -1.91 12.05
C LEU A 44 -1.77 -0.44 12.42
N SER A 45 -0.92 0.05 13.34
CA SER A 45 -0.86 1.46 13.66
C SER A 45 -0.37 2.25 12.44
N LEU A 46 -0.65 3.55 12.42
CA LEU A 46 -0.20 4.43 11.34
C LEU A 46 1.31 4.34 11.14
N ASP A 47 2.07 4.33 12.22
CA ASP A 47 3.53 4.23 12.17
C ASP A 47 3.99 2.93 11.50
N LYS A 48 3.38 1.80 11.88
CA LYS A 48 3.72 0.51 11.28
C LYS A 48 3.34 0.44 9.81
N ARG A 49 2.21 1.04 9.43
CA ARG A 49 1.79 1.09 8.02
C ARG A 49 2.78 1.89 7.19
N ARG A 50 3.27 3.02 7.70
CA ARG A 50 4.28 3.83 7.03
C ARG A 50 5.59 3.06 6.85
N ARG A 51 6.01 2.33 7.87
CA ARG A 51 7.23 1.51 7.81
C ARG A 51 7.10 0.40 6.78
N ALA A 52 5.93 -0.24 6.69
CA ALA A 52 5.69 -1.27 5.68
C ALA A 52 5.82 -0.69 4.27
N LEU A 53 5.27 0.49 4.04
CA LEU A 53 5.40 1.16 2.74
C LEU A 53 6.86 1.49 2.43
N GLU A 54 7.63 1.99 3.40
CA GLU A 54 9.04 2.28 3.20
C GLU A 54 9.85 1.03 2.85
N ARG A 55 9.55 -0.11 3.49
CA ARG A 55 10.16 -1.39 3.15
C ARG A 55 9.82 -1.82 1.73
N ALA A 56 8.55 -1.65 1.34
CA ALA A 56 8.12 -2.00 -0.01
C ALA A 56 8.84 -1.14 -1.06
N LYS A 57 9.04 0.14 -0.78
CA LYS A 57 9.80 1.03 -1.67
C LYS A 57 11.26 0.59 -1.78
N ALA A 58 11.87 0.18 -0.67
CA ALA A 58 13.25 -0.29 -0.65
C ALA A 58 13.43 -1.60 -1.41
N HIS A 59 12.43 -2.48 -1.40
CA HIS A 59 12.47 -3.77 -2.10
C HIS A 59 12.08 -3.65 -3.56
N GLY A 60 11.44 -2.56 -3.97
CA GLY A 60 10.96 -2.39 -5.34
C GLY A 60 12.07 -2.03 -6.31
N SER A 61 11.87 -2.36 -7.59
CA SER A 61 12.73 -1.90 -8.67
C SER A 61 12.36 -0.48 -9.06
N LEU A 62 13.32 0.26 -9.59
CA LEU A 62 13.09 1.61 -10.08
C LEU A 62 11.99 1.62 -11.15
N GLY A 63 11.02 2.51 -10.99
CA GLY A 63 9.89 2.62 -11.90
C GLY A 63 8.75 1.66 -11.64
N MET A 64 8.89 0.73 -10.69
CA MET A 64 7.83 -0.19 -10.30
C MET A 64 7.04 0.33 -9.11
N ARG A 65 5.72 0.05 -9.12
CA ARG A 65 4.87 0.39 -7.99
C ARG A 65 5.25 -0.47 -6.78
N PRO A 66 5.49 0.11 -5.60
CA PRO A 66 5.76 -0.69 -4.40
C PRO A 66 4.59 -1.62 -4.11
N LEU A 67 4.89 -2.87 -3.77
CA LEU A 67 3.88 -3.88 -3.40
C LEU A 67 4.09 -4.28 -1.95
N ILE A 68 3.07 -4.07 -1.13
CA ILE A 68 3.08 -4.46 0.28
C ILE A 68 2.55 -5.88 0.39
N THR A 69 3.41 -6.78 0.87
CA THR A 69 3.07 -8.20 1.10
C THR A 69 3.38 -8.54 2.57
N ALA A 70 3.22 -9.83 2.93
CA ALA A 70 3.56 -10.29 4.28
C ALA A 70 5.03 -10.00 4.64
N THR A 71 5.91 -9.93 3.64
CA THR A 71 7.34 -9.66 3.85
C THR A 71 7.57 -8.27 4.45
N GLU A 72 6.74 -7.27 4.10
CA GLU A 72 6.87 -5.91 4.59
C GLU A 72 6.20 -5.68 5.95
N LEU A 73 5.38 -6.59 6.40
CA LEU A 73 4.71 -6.48 7.71
C LEU A 73 5.60 -7.04 8.86
#